data_5a34ab907546a458fc1c4e76d581e5eb
#
_entry.id   5a34ab907546a458fc1c4e76d581e5eb
#
_cell.length_a   1.000
_cell.length_b   1.000
_cell.length_c   1.000
_cell.angle_alpha   90.00
_cell.angle_beta   90.00
_cell.angle_gamma   90.00
#
_symmetry.space_group_name_H-M   'P 1'
#
loop_
_entity.id
_entity.type
_entity.pdbx_description
1 polymer ?
#
loop_
_entity_poly.entity_id
_entity_poly.type
_entity_poly.pdbx_seq_one_letter_code
_entity_poly.pdbx_strand_id
1 'polypeptide(L)'
;MELIEIAQLVTGIATLIVASVLIWQMIIQKRTLDIAHNDADSSMSFQAVDQHNENQRWFSESFSDESIEKMKIGLASLSEKDQNKIRAFVFGEFMTIHTEYRLGRRERNHDYYEYALKRYLLLQYKSSREILEEIYLANINSSAMNSELKVLIRETLDDYENKKTGV
;
A
#
# COMPACT_ATOMS: atom_id res chain seq x y z
N MET A 1 -18.38 45.10 47.69
CA MET A 1 -17.46 44.18 47.08
C MET A 1 -16.04 44.67 47.36
N GLU A 2 -15.25 43.85 47.99
CA GLU A 2 -13.88 44.22 48.28
C GLU A 2 -13.05 44.18 46.98
N LEU A 3 -12.03 45.02 46.89
CA LEU A 3 -11.17 45.17 45.69
C LEU A 3 -10.59 43.78 45.22
N ILE A 4 -10.37 42.89 46.17
CA ILE A 4 -9.89 41.54 46.01
C ILE A 4 -10.93 40.67 45.25
N GLU A 5 -12.21 40.77 45.56
CA GLU A 5 -13.29 40.01 44.91
C GLU A 5 -13.42 40.42 43.43
N ILE A 6 -13.30 41.71 43.14
CA ILE A 6 -13.33 42.22 41.76
C ILE A 6 -12.13 41.72 40.99
N ALA A 7 -10.92 41.74 41.57
CA ALA A 7 -9.73 41.24 40.91
C ALA A 7 -9.81 39.74 40.62
N GLN A 8 -10.35 38.94 41.54
CA GLN A 8 -10.58 37.51 41.35
C GLN A 8 -11.60 37.24 40.24
N LEU A 9 -12.68 37.99 40.16
CA LEU A 9 -13.69 37.87 39.11
C LEU A 9 -13.11 38.19 37.74
N VAL A 10 -12.36 39.27 37.63
CA VAL A 10 -11.69 39.67 36.37
C VAL A 10 -10.69 38.61 35.92
N THR A 11 -9.89 38.08 36.84
CA THR A 11 -8.93 37.00 36.55
C THR A 11 -9.66 35.73 36.09
N GLY A 12 -10.76 35.36 36.76
CA GLY A 12 -11.57 34.19 36.35
C GLY A 12 -12.14 34.33 34.94
N ILE A 13 -12.69 35.51 34.60
CA ILE A 13 -13.21 35.79 33.25
C ILE A 13 -12.10 35.75 32.23
N ALA A 14 -10.96 36.38 32.50
CA ALA A 14 -9.82 36.37 31.59
C ALA A 14 -9.31 34.94 31.32
N THR A 15 -9.24 34.10 32.35
CA THR A 15 -8.88 32.68 32.24
C THR A 15 -9.86 31.90 31.37
N LEU A 16 -11.15 32.11 31.52
CA LEU A 16 -12.19 31.49 30.70
C LEU A 16 -12.08 31.89 29.22
N ILE A 17 -11.80 33.16 28.96
CA ILE A 17 -11.61 33.64 27.59
C ILE A 17 -10.38 32.95 26.95
N VAL A 18 -9.24 32.92 27.66
CA VAL A 18 -8.03 32.26 27.18
C VAL A 18 -8.28 30.76 26.94
N ALA A 19 -8.93 30.07 27.87
CA ALA A 19 -9.26 28.65 27.69
C ALA A 19 -10.16 28.42 26.46
N SER A 20 -11.18 29.30 26.26
CA SER A 20 -12.04 29.21 25.06
C SER A 20 -11.29 29.40 23.76
N VAL A 21 -10.35 30.35 23.72
CA VAL A 21 -9.50 30.59 22.53
C VAL A 21 -8.60 29.40 22.28
N LEU A 22 -8.02 28.80 23.31
CA LEU A 22 -7.18 27.61 23.18
C LEU A 22 -7.96 26.40 22.64
N ILE A 23 -9.17 26.16 23.16
CA ILE A 23 -10.05 25.10 22.66
C ILE A 23 -10.39 25.34 21.18
N TRP A 24 -10.73 26.55 20.80
CA TRP A 24 -11.00 26.93 19.43
C TRP A 24 -9.80 26.68 18.52
N GLN A 25 -8.60 27.07 18.94
CA GLN A 25 -7.36 26.81 18.21
C GLN A 25 -7.10 25.31 18.04
N MET A 26 -7.32 24.49 19.07
CA MET A 26 -7.18 23.03 18.97
C MET A 26 -8.15 22.43 17.94
N ILE A 27 -9.40 22.91 17.88
CA ILE A 27 -10.38 22.45 16.88
C ILE A 27 -9.93 22.81 15.47
N ILE A 28 -9.44 24.03 15.26
CA ILE A 28 -8.93 24.47 13.96
C ILE A 28 -7.70 23.64 13.55
N GLN A 29 -6.75 23.45 14.46
CA GLN A 29 -5.55 22.66 14.20
C GLN A 29 -5.89 21.22 13.83
N LYS A 30 -6.82 20.59 14.56
CA LYS A 30 -7.30 19.25 14.24
C LYS A 30 -7.86 19.18 12.81
N ARG A 31 -8.77 20.11 12.46
CA ARG A 31 -9.35 20.15 11.10
C ARG A 31 -8.30 20.35 10.02
N THR A 32 -7.32 21.21 10.28
CA THR A 32 -6.20 21.45 9.32
C THR A 32 -5.36 20.19 9.13
N LEU A 33 -5.07 19.45 10.21
CA LEU A 33 -4.36 18.18 10.16
C LEU A 33 -5.16 17.12 9.41
N ASP A 34 -6.47 17.02 9.64
CA ASP A 34 -7.33 16.06 8.94
C ASP A 34 -7.36 16.35 7.41
N ILE A 35 -7.44 17.62 7.01
CA ILE A 35 -7.38 18.04 5.60
C ILE A 35 -6.02 17.69 5.02
N ALA A 36 -4.92 18.07 5.69
CA ALA A 36 -3.58 17.79 5.19
C ALA A 36 -3.29 16.27 5.07
N HIS A 37 -3.84 15.48 5.98
CA HIS A 37 -3.74 14.01 5.90
C HIS A 37 -4.49 13.46 4.69
N ASN A 38 -5.71 13.91 4.47
CA ASN A 38 -6.52 13.49 3.31
C ASN A 38 -5.88 13.92 1.97
N ASP A 39 -5.32 15.12 1.91
CA ASP A 39 -4.62 15.61 0.71
C ASP A 39 -3.35 14.78 0.43
N ALA A 40 -2.59 14.45 1.47
CA ALA A 40 -1.41 13.59 1.35
C ALA A 40 -1.79 12.17 0.89
N ASP A 41 -2.85 11.58 1.45
CA ASP A 41 -3.33 10.25 1.06
C ASP A 41 -3.84 10.25 -0.40
N SER A 42 -4.57 11.28 -0.80
CA SER A 42 -5.03 11.45 -2.19
C SER A 42 -3.85 11.58 -3.16
N SER A 43 -2.85 12.40 -2.81
CA SER A 43 -1.64 12.57 -3.62
C SER A 43 -0.87 11.25 -3.79
N MET A 44 -0.68 10.50 -2.70
CA MET A 44 -0.04 9.18 -2.77
C MET A 44 -0.87 8.19 -3.62
N SER A 45 -2.21 8.27 -3.57
CA SER A 45 -3.08 7.44 -4.40
C SER A 45 -2.87 7.69 -5.89
N PHE A 46 -2.84 8.96 -6.29
CA PHE A 46 -2.59 9.33 -7.69
C PHE A 46 -1.21 8.88 -8.14
N GLN A 47 -0.17 9.09 -7.33
CA GLN A 47 1.19 8.63 -7.65
C GLN A 47 1.28 7.12 -7.83
N ALA A 48 0.62 6.34 -6.97
CA ALA A 48 0.58 4.89 -7.09
C ALA A 48 -0.14 4.43 -8.37
N VAL A 49 -1.26 5.09 -8.73
CA VAL A 49 -1.99 4.79 -9.98
C VAL A 49 -1.15 5.15 -11.21
N ASP A 50 -0.50 6.30 -11.20
CA ASP A 50 0.37 6.72 -12.30
C ASP A 50 1.54 5.76 -12.48
N GLN A 51 2.21 5.39 -11.39
CA GLN A 51 3.31 4.41 -11.41
C GLN A 51 2.84 3.06 -11.94
N HIS A 52 1.67 2.58 -11.49
CA HIS A 52 1.09 1.34 -11.99
C HIS A 52 0.79 1.41 -13.50
N ASN A 53 0.18 2.51 -13.98
CA ASN A 53 -0.10 2.68 -15.40
C ASN A 53 1.18 2.72 -16.25
N GLU A 54 2.23 3.38 -15.77
CA GLU A 54 3.53 3.38 -16.43
C GLU A 54 4.15 1.98 -16.48
N ASN A 55 4.10 1.24 -15.39
CA ASN A 55 4.60 -0.13 -15.33
C ASN A 55 3.84 -1.06 -16.28
N GLN A 56 2.51 -0.93 -16.36
CA GLN A 56 1.69 -1.73 -17.28
C GLN A 56 2.00 -1.40 -18.75
N ARG A 57 2.18 -0.12 -19.09
CA ARG A 57 2.60 0.29 -20.42
C ARG A 57 3.98 -0.29 -20.75
N TRP A 58 4.93 -0.12 -19.84
CA TRP A 58 6.28 -0.69 -20.00
C TRP A 58 6.22 -2.22 -20.20
N PHE A 59 5.39 -2.93 -19.44
CA PHE A 59 5.19 -4.37 -19.59
C PHE A 59 4.70 -4.70 -21.00
N SER A 60 3.67 -4.03 -21.49
CA SER A 60 3.10 -4.28 -22.82
C SER A 60 4.09 -4.01 -23.96
N GLU A 61 4.98 -3.03 -23.80
CA GLU A 61 5.99 -2.67 -24.78
C GLU A 61 7.25 -3.54 -24.71
N SER A 62 7.54 -4.11 -23.56
CA SER A 62 8.80 -4.82 -23.29
C SER A 62 8.80 -6.30 -23.64
N PHE A 63 7.62 -6.92 -23.74
CA PHE A 63 7.49 -8.35 -23.98
C PHE A 63 6.79 -8.63 -25.31
N SER A 64 7.31 -9.60 -26.05
CA SER A 64 6.65 -10.14 -27.24
C SER A 64 5.51 -11.08 -26.85
N ASP A 65 4.57 -11.34 -27.77
CA ASP A 65 3.51 -12.33 -27.57
C ASP A 65 4.08 -13.71 -27.23
N GLU A 66 5.21 -14.11 -27.84
CA GLU A 66 5.89 -15.36 -27.52
C GLU A 66 6.39 -15.39 -26.08
N SER A 67 6.98 -14.28 -25.58
CA SER A 67 7.43 -14.18 -24.18
C SER A 67 6.24 -14.25 -23.22
N ILE A 68 5.11 -13.62 -23.56
CA ILE A 68 3.88 -13.68 -22.78
C ILE A 68 3.34 -15.10 -22.66
N GLU A 69 3.31 -15.86 -23.78
CA GLU A 69 2.90 -17.28 -23.73
C GLU A 69 3.86 -18.13 -22.87
N LYS A 70 5.16 -17.89 -22.96
CA LYS A 70 6.15 -18.56 -22.11
C LYS A 70 5.98 -18.23 -20.61
N MET A 71 5.52 -17.01 -20.26
CA MET A 71 5.22 -16.65 -18.85
C MET A 71 4.13 -17.54 -18.24
N LYS A 72 3.19 -18.04 -19.05
CA LYS A 72 2.15 -18.98 -18.58
C LYS A 72 2.72 -20.34 -18.22
N ILE A 73 3.82 -20.73 -18.83
CA ILE A 73 4.51 -22.02 -18.58
C ILE A 73 5.35 -21.93 -17.30
N GLY A 74 6.05 -20.81 -17.10
CA GLY A 74 6.87 -20.53 -15.93
C GLY A 74 8.17 -19.79 -16.25
N LEU A 75 8.87 -19.37 -15.21
CA LEU A 75 10.07 -18.54 -15.34
C LEU A 75 11.18 -19.20 -16.13
N ALA A 76 11.40 -20.51 -15.94
CA ALA A 76 12.45 -21.26 -16.62
C ALA A 76 12.25 -21.37 -18.16
N SER A 77 11.07 -21.10 -18.68
CA SER A 77 10.78 -21.12 -20.11
C SER A 77 11.17 -19.83 -20.84
N LEU A 78 11.45 -18.77 -20.09
CA LEU A 78 11.82 -17.46 -20.61
C LEU A 78 13.33 -17.36 -20.90
N SER A 79 13.70 -16.47 -21.83
CA SER A 79 15.10 -16.07 -21.98
C SER A 79 15.61 -15.40 -20.70
N GLU A 80 16.91 -15.47 -20.42
CA GLU A 80 17.52 -14.80 -19.28
C GLU A 80 17.18 -13.30 -19.24
N LYS A 81 17.18 -12.65 -20.40
CA LYS A 81 16.78 -11.24 -20.53
C LYS A 81 15.35 -11.00 -20.08
N ASP A 82 14.42 -11.87 -20.50
CA ASP A 82 13.00 -11.70 -20.14
C ASP A 82 12.74 -12.13 -18.69
N GLN A 83 13.48 -13.10 -18.15
CA GLN A 83 13.46 -13.42 -16.72
C GLN A 83 13.84 -12.20 -15.87
N ASN A 84 14.92 -11.49 -16.23
CA ASN A 84 15.35 -10.30 -15.52
C ASN A 84 14.33 -9.16 -15.62
N LYS A 85 13.71 -8.98 -16.79
CA LYS A 85 12.66 -7.97 -16.98
C LYS A 85 11.42 -8.25 -16.10
N ILE A 86 10.90 -9.50 -16.12
CA ILE A 86 9.71 -9.84 -15.33
C ILE A 86 10.00 -9.81 -13.83
N ARG A 87 11.21 -10.18 -13.39
CA ARG A 87 11.65 -10.02 -11.99
C ARG A 87 11.63 -8.57 -11.58
N ALA A 88 12.19 -7.67 -12.39
CA ALA A 88 12.20 -6.23 -12.10
C ALA A 88 10.78 -5.66 -12.04
N PHE A 89 9.90 -6.07 -12.95
CA PHE A 89 8.51 -5.66 -12.97
C PHE A 89 7.76 -6.11 -11.70
N VAL A 90 7.77 -7.41 -11.40
CA VAL A 90 7.06 -7.99 -10.25
C VAL A 90 7.59 -7.42 -8.95
N PHE A 91 8.91 -7.25 -8.83
CA PHE A 91 9.51 -6.66 -7.64
C PHE A 91 9.12 -5.18 -7.46
N GLY A 92 9.12 -4.40 -8.54
CA GLY A 92 8.71 -2.99 -8.51
C GLY A 92 7.26 -2.80 -8.07
N GLU A 93 6.33 -3.55 -8.67
CA GLU A 93 4.92 -3.55 -8.29
C GLU A 93 4.71 -4.03 -6.84
N PHE A 94 5.41 -5.11 -6.46
CA PHE A 94 5.37 -5.60 -5.09
C PHE A 94 5.83 -4.55 -4.07
N MET A 95 6.91 -3.82 -4.36
CA MET A 95 7.42 -2.78 -3.47
C MET A 95 6.43 -1.61 -3.32
N THR A 96 5.68 -1.29 -4.36
CA THR A 96 4.60 -0.29 -4.29
C THR A 96 3.50 -0.77 -3.35
N ILE A 97 2.98 -1.99 -3.53
CA ILE A 97 1.96 -2.60 -2.68
C ILE A 97 2.45 -2.71 -1.22
N HIS A 98 3.67 -3.20 -1.02
CA HIS A 98 4.27 -3.33 0.31
C HIS A 98 4.38 -1.98 1.03
N THR A 99 4.76 -0.92 0.30
CA THR A 99 4.88 0.43 0.86
C THR A 99 3.52 0.98 1.24
N GLU A 100 2.51 0.86 0.39
CA GLU A 100 1.14 1.25 0.70
C GLU A 100 0.58 0.52 1.92
N TYR A 101 0.81 -0.79 1.99
CA TYR A 101 0.40 -1.62 3.13
C TYR A 101 1.08 -1.18 4.42
N ARG A 102 2.39 -0.93 4.38
CA ARG A 102 3.17 -0.45 5.54
C ARG A 102 2.68 0.91 6.05
N LEU A 103 2.29 1.81 5.14
CA LEU A 103 1.73 3.11 5.48
C LEU A 103 0.29 3.04 6.02
N GLY A 104 -0.31 1.85 6.05
CA GLY A 104 -1.68 1.66 6.55
C GLY A 104 -2.74 2.23 5.62
N ARG A 105 -2.42 2.43 4.34
CA ARG A 105 -3.36 2.97 3.37
C ARG A 105 -4.58 2.06 3.24
N ARG A 106 -5.74 2.69 2.93
CA ARG A 106 -7.03 2.01 2.84
C ARG A 106 -7.32 1.12 4.06
N GLU A 107 -6.84 1.57 5.24
CA GLU A 107 -7.02 0.85 6.50
C GLU A 107 -6.60 -0.63 6.41
N ARG A 108 -5.61 -0.94 5.55
CA ARG A 108 -5.14 -2.29 5.22
C ARG A 108 -6.29 -3.22 4.80
N ASN A 109 -7.21 -2.72 4.00
CA ASN A 109 -8.34 -3.49 3.51
C ASN A 109 -7.86 -4.75 2.77
N HIS A 110 -8.23 -5.92 3.28
CA HIS A 110 -7.81 -7.22 2.77
C HIS A 110 -8.18 -7.40 1.29
N ASP A 111 -9.44 -7.14 0.93
CA ASP A 111 -9.93 -7.35 -0.43
C ASP A 111 -9.21 -6.46 -1.45
N TYR A 112 -8.90 -5.22 -1.05
CA TYR A 112 -8.13 -4.31 -1.89
C TYR A 112 -6.72 -4.84 -2.17
N TYR A 113 -6.02 -5.28 -1.13
CA TYR A 113 -4.65 -5.76 -1.28
C TYR A 113 -4.57 -7.12 -1.96
N GLU A 114 -5.55 -8.01 -1.76
CA GLU A 114 -5.69 -9.23 -2.52
C GLU A 114 -5.87 -8.95 -4.02
N TYR A 115 -6.79 -8.02 -4.35
CA TYR A 115 -6.98 -7.55 -5.72
C TYR A 115 -5.68 -6.96 -6.30
N ALA A 116 -5.01 -6.09 -5.54
CA ALA A 116 -3.76 -5.45 -5.96
C ALA A 116 -2.66 -6.48 -6.24
N LEU A 117 -2.46 -7.47 -5.36
CA LEU A 117 -1.52 -8.57 -5.57
C LEU A 117 -1.86 -9.34 -6.86
N LYS A 118 -3.13 -9.76 -7.03
CA LYS A 118 -3.56 -10.55 -8.19
C LYS A 118 -3.41 -9.78 -9.50
N ARG A 119 -3.82 -8.53 -9.51
CA ARG A 119 -3.94 -7.71 -10.72
C ARG A 119 -2.62 -7.05 -11.12
N TYR A 120 -1.94 -6.39 -10.17
CA TYR A 120 -0.76 -5.60 -10.46
C TYR A 120 0.49 -6.47 -10.68
N LEU A 121 0.64 -7.54 -9.90
CA LEU A 121 1.71 -8.51 -10.12
C LEU A 121 1.46 -9.47 -11.27
N LEU A 122 0.33 -9.36 -11.95
CA LEU A 122 -0.05 -10.23 -13.08
C LEU A 122 0.02 -11.73 -12.72
N LEU A 123 -0.58 -12.12 -11.56
CA LEU A 123 -0.49 -13.49 -11.05
C LEU A 123 -1.23 -14.52 -11.91
N GLN A 124 -1.95 -14.13 -12.98
CA GLN A 124 -2.40 -15.04 -14.02
C GLN A 124 -1.24 -15.76 -14.71
N TYR A 125 -0.03 -15.16 -14.74
CA TYR A 125 1.16 -15.80 -15.28
C TYR A 125 1.88 -16.61 -14.19
N LYS A 126 2.26 -17.84 -14.53
CA LYS A 126 2.99 -18.72 -13.61
C LYS A 126 4.34 -18.11 -13.20
N SER A 127 5.05 -17.48 -14.15
CA SER A 127 6.33 -16.82 -13.86
C SER A 127 6.22 -15.74 -12.75
N SER A 128 5.12 -14.95 -12.76
CA SER A 128 4.89 -13.94 -11.72
C SER A 128 4.63 -14.57 -10.35
N ARG A 129 3.90 -15.69 -10.31
CA ARG A 129 3.67 -16.42 -9.04
C ARG A 129 4.97 -17.01 -8.51
N GLU A 130 5.80 -17.59 -9.35
CA GLU A 130 7.12 -18.12 -8.96
C GLU A 130 8.00 -17.01 -8.35
N ILE A 131 8.00 -15.82 -8.95
CA ILE A 131 8.75 -14.66 -8.40
C ILE A 131 8.16 -14.18 -7.08
N LEU A 132 6.84 -14.08 -6.96
CA LEU A 132 6.20 -13.68 -5.70
C LEU A 132 6.49 -14.69 -4.58
N GLU A 133 6.51 -15.98 -4.90
CA GLU A 133 6.89 -17.02 -3.96
C GLU A 133 8.35 -16.90 -3.53
N GLU A 134 9.29 -16.61 -4.44
CA GLU A 134 10.69 -16.31 -4.10
C GLU A 134 10.78 -15.11 -3.13
N ILE A 135 10.05 -14.02 -3.40
CA ILE A 135 9.99 -12.84 -2.52
C ILE A 135 9.43 -13.21 -1.15
N TYR A 136 8.36 -14.01 -1.10
CA TYR A 136 7.76 -14.48 0.14
C TYR A 136 8.74 -15.31 0.96
N LEU A 137 9.37 -16.31 0.36
CA LEU A 137 10.33 -17.21 1.03
C LEU A 137 11.56 -16.45 1.56
N ALA A 138 12.07 -15.48 0.80
CA ALA A 138 13.17 -14.62 1.24
C ALA A 138 12.81 -13.77 2.47
N ASN A 139 11.52 -13.47 2.69
CA ASN A 139 11.05 -12.59 3.76
C ASN A 139 10.26 -13.30 4.85
N ILE A 140 10.08 -14.63 4.80
CA ILE A 140 9.23 -15.36 5.74
C ILE A 140 9.66 -15.16 7.20
N ASN A 141 10.96 -15.12 7.46
CA ASN A 141 11.55 -14.92 8.79
C ASN A 141 11.99 -13.46 9.03
N SER A 142 11.80 -12.57 8.07
CA SER A 142 12.21 -11.18 8.19
C SER A 142 11.15 -10.36 8.94
N SER A 143 11.60 -9.44 9.80
CA SER A 143 10.72 -8.41 10.39
C SER A 143 10.41 -7.26 9.43
N ALA A 144 11.05 -7.20 8.27
CA ALA A 144 10.85 -6.14 7.28
C ALA A 144 9.47 -6.18 6.63
N MET A 145 8.86 -7.36 6.54
CA MET A 145 7.51 -7.53 6.00
C MET A 145 6.50 -7.80 7.13
N ASN A 146 5.39 -7.07 7.11
CA ASN A 146 4.30 -7.23 8.07
C ASN A 146 3.72 -8.67 8.03
N SER A 147 3.38 -9.23 9.20
CA SER A 147 2.89 -10.60 9.34
C SER A 147 1.55 -10.83 8.61
N GLU A 148 0.65 -9.85 8.65
CA GLU A 148 -0.65 -9.94 7.97
C GLU A 148 -0.48 -9.93 6.45
N LEU A 149 0.46 -9.11 5.92
CA LEU A 149 0.78 -9.13 4.51
C LEU A 149 1.38 -10.47 4.06
N LYS A 150 2.19 -11.11 4.91
CA LYS A 150 2.71 -12.46 4.62
C LYS A 150 1.58 -13.49 4.50
N VAL A 151 0.61 -13.44 5.41
CA VAL A 151 -0.58 -14.31 5.35
C VAL A 151 -1.34 -14.07 4.05
N LEU A 152 -1.62 -12.81 3.72
CA LEU A 152 -2.33 -12.45 2.50
C LEU A 152 -1.62 -12.93 1.23
N ILE A 153 -0.29 -12.80 1.15
CA ILE A 153 0.49 -13.30 0.01
C ILE A 153 0.34 -14.82 -0.11
N ARG A 154 0.44 -15.54 1.02
CA ARG A 154 0.32 -17.00 1.02
C ARG A 154 -1.06 -17.45 0.57
N GLU A 155 -2.12 -16.88 1.14
CA GLU A 155 -3.51 -17.16 0.74
C GLU A 155 -3.74 -16.88 -0.74
N THR A 156 -3.20 -15.75 -1.25
CA THR A 156 -3.30 -15.39 -2.67
C THR A 156 -2.61 -16.41 -3.58
N LEU A 157 -1.44 -16.92 -3.20
CA LEU A 157 -0.73 -17.97 -3.96
C LEU A 157 -1.48 -19.30 -3.91
N ASP A 158 -1.96 -19.71 -2.74
CA ASP A 158 -2.72 -20.96 -2.54
C ASP A 158 -4.02 -20.99 -3.37
N ASP A 159 -4.69 -19.86 -3.55
CA ASP A 159 -5.87 -19.72 -4.42
C ASP A 159 -5.58 -20.13 -5.88
N TYR A 160 -4.40 -19.82 -6.39
CA TYR A 160 -4.01 -20.20 -7.75
C TYR A 160 -3.60 -21.66 -7.86
N GLU A 161 -3.09 -22.26 -6.81
CA GLU A 161 -2.75 -23.69 -6.78
C GLU A 161 -4.01 -24.55 -6.70
N ASN A 162 -4.96 -24.17 -5.81
CA ASN A 162 -6.21 -24.88 -5.63
C ASN A 162 -7.12 -24.84 -6.87
N LYS A 163 -7.18 -23.73 -7.59
CA LYS A 163 -7.92 -23.62 -8.86
C LYS A 163 -7.37 -24.54 -9.96
N LYS A 164 -6.12 -24.97 -9.85
CA LYS A 164 -5.47 -25.90 -10.80
C LYS A 164 -5.82 -27.36 -10.52
N THR A 165 -6.13 -27.70 -9.25
CA THR A 165 -6.44 -29.06 -8.81
C THR A 165 -7.90 -29.43 -8.94
N GLY A 166 -8.77 -28.49 -9.37
CA GLY A 166 -10.19 -28.78 -9.68
C GLY A 166 -11.06 -29.13 -8.48
N VAL A 167 -10.68 -28.67 -7.28
CA VAL A 167 -11.52 -28.78 -6.06
C VAL A 167 -12.19 -27.44 -5.79
#